data_0932a9263027d92abcfb45a923d1e4e3
#
_entry.id   0932a9263027d92abcfb45a923d1e4e3
#
_cell.length_a   1.000
_cell.length_b   1.000
_cell.length_c   1.000
_cell.angle_alpha   90.00
_cell.angle_beta   90.00
_cell.angle_gamma   90.00
#
_symmetry.space_group_name_H-M   'P 1'
#
loop_
_entity.id
_entity.type
_entity.pdbx_description
1 polymer ?
#
loop_
_entity_poly.entity_id
_entity_poly.type
_entity_poly.pdbx_seq_one_letter_code
_entity_poly.pdbx_strand_id
1 'polypeptide(L)'
;MISRNIFLALVSCAFASVASAASELPVIFFHGVFSTYEAGDNFVANLTAEGRTVVSLSFCDGTCSTNSLLAQVPKAVETVRELVANDSVFDNGYIFIAHSQGGPIARAVIEEMDDHKVKRFISLAGLQNGQFIGPDKVEASIANNGVFLKMLVPETQFNYSAYGPEDYYGKMQKDYVLYSIENPDAQYTVSQFNVNRWPQFGSFSTANFFLPVYNNVNRCLPGDNQCIYDQKRRKANFLKLEEAHFFASPADDVIMPWQSSIFGRYSEVDTIEEIETQYNNLTVVDVKETLEYTADTFGLQTLEKRGGLFLYEIANVSHGCWASDDNDTGCSWATVYDQHIYPTLV
;
A
#
# COMPACT_ATOMS: atom_id res chain seq x y z
N MET A 1 -64.82 -36.95 49.32
CA MET A 1 -63.42 -36.78 48.97
C MET A 1 -63.33 -36.20 47.55
N ILE A 2 -63.08 -34.91 47.44
CA ILE A 2 -63.07 -34.20 46.14
C ILE A 2 -61.59 -33.90 45.83
N SER A 3 -61.03 -34.58 44.81
CA SER A 3 -59.69 -34.32 44.32
C SER A 3 -59.67 -33.11 43.43
N ARG A 4 -58.88 -32.09 43.79
CA ARG A 4 -58.62 -30.88 43.00
C ARG A 4 -57.33 -31.10 42.15
N ASN A 5 -57.51 -31.25 40.87
CA ASN A 5 -56.40 -31.19 39.92
C ASN A 5 -56.01 -29.74 39.64
N ILE A 6 -54.80 -29.37 40.00
CA ILE A 6 -54.23 -28.07 39.67
C ILE A 6 -53.47 -28.27 38.36
N PHE A 7 -53.91 -27.61 37.30
CA PHE A 7 -53.20 -27.49 36.03
C PHE A 7 -52.18 -26.33 36.14
N LEU A 8 -50.92 -26.66 36.16
CA LEU A 8 -49.83 -25.67 35.99
C LEU A 8 -49.66 -25.40 34.50
N ALA A 9 -50.00 -24.22 34.05
CA ALA A 9 -49.68 -23.74 32.70
C ALA A 9 -48.25 -23.20 32.70
N LEU A 10 -47.34 -23.89 32.04
CA LEU A 10 -46.00 -23.39 31.74
C LEU A 10 -46.09 -22.40 30.57
N VAL A 11 -45.91 -21.11 30.84
CA VAL A 11 -45.71 -20.09 29.81
C VAL A 11 -44.25 -20.10 29.43
N SER A 12 -43.94 -20.71 28.28
CA SER A 12 -42.61 -20.61 27.66
C SER A 12 -42.45 -19.26 26.97
N CYS A 13 -41.78 -18.32 27.61
CA CYS A 13 -41.28 -17.11 26.92
C CYS A 13 -40.13 -17.48 25.99
N ALA A 14 -40.40 -17.58 24.70
CA ALA A 14 -39.37 -17.63 23.68
C ALA A 14 -38.72 -16.24 23.59
N PHE A 15 -37.56 -16.09 24.17
CA PHE A 15 -36.70 -14.95 23.85
C PHE A 15 -36.12 -15.17 22.44
N ALA A 16 -36.70 -14.50 21.44
CA ALA A 16 -36.06 -14.31 20.17
C ALA A 16 -34.85 -13.41 20.42
N SER A 17 -33.64 -13.98 20.46
CA SER A 17 -32.42 -13.21 20.36
C SER A 17 -32.42 -12.61 18.96
N VAL A 18 -32.70 -11.33 18.84
CA VAL A 18 -32.37 -10.53 17.68
C VAL A 18 -30.86 -10.46 17.71
N ALA A 19 -30.18 -11.35 16.97
CA ALA A 19 -28.82 -11.16 16.62
C ALA A 19 -28.79 -9.84 15.82
N SER A 20 -28.33 -8.76 16.44
CA SER A 20 -27.92 -7.57 15.72
C SER A 20 -26.80 -8.05 14.77
N ALA A 21 -27.11 -8.18 13.48
CA ALA A 21 -26.08 -8.29 12.49
C ALA A 21 -25.19 -7.06 12.72
N ALA A 22 -23.96 -7.29 13.16
CA ALA A 22 -22.98 -6.22 13.21
C ALA A 22 -22.96 -5.64 11.78
N SER A 23 -23.30 -4.36 11.63
CA SER A 23 -23.29 -3.73 10.31
C SER A 23 -21.87 -3.82 9.81
N GLU A 24 -21.67 -4.52 8.71
CA GLU A 24 -20.35 -4.68 8.12
C GLU A 24 -19.81 -3.29 7.76
N LEU A 25 -18.54 -3.03 8.10
CA LEU A 25 -17.92 -1.72 7.88
C LEU A 25 -17.92 -1.36 6.39
N PRO A 26 -18.24 -0.12 6.03
CA PRO A 26 -18.12 0.36 4.65
C PRO A 26 -16.69 0.32 4.17
N VAL A 27 -16.51 0.24 2.86
CA VAL A 27 -15.20 0.09 2.22
C VAL A 27 -14.92 1.29 1.32
N ILE A 28 -13.68 1.77 1.37
CA ILE A 28 -13.14 2.80 0.47
C ILE A 28 -11.96 2.19 -0.29
N PHE A 29 -12.02 2.19 -1.63
CA PHE A 29 -10.98 1.62 -2.49
C PHE A 29 -10.10 2.72 -3.11
N PHE A 30 -8.77 2.48 -3.14
CA PHE A 30 -7.76 3.36 -3.74
C PHE A 30 -7.11 2.68 -4.94
N HIS A 31 -7.20 3.30 -6.10
CA HIS A 31 -6.62 2.79 -7.35
C HIS A 31 -5.12 3.07 -7.50
N GLY A 32 -4.46 2.36 -8.43
CA GLY A 32 -3.05 2.50 -8.76
C GLY A 32 -2.73 3.57 -9.83
N VAL A 33 -1.47 3.58 -10.28
CA VAL A 33 -1.00 4.44 -11.37
C VAL A 33 -1.64 4.04 -12.72
N PHE A 34 -1.83 5.00 -13.61
CA PHE A 34 -2.54 4.86 -14.90
C PHE A 34 -3.98 4.34 -14.81
N SER A 35 -4.53 4.33 -13.61
CA SER A 35 -5.85 3.79 -13.32
C SER A 35 -6.84 4.89 -12.93
N THR A 36 -8.10 4.50 -12.79
CA THR A 36 -9.20 5.34 -12.35
C THR A 36 -9.94 4.64 -11.21
N TYR A 37 -10.95 5.30 -10.65
CA TYR A 37 -11.84 4.69 -9.65
C TYR A 37 -12.49 3.38 -10.18
N GLU A 38 -12.65 3.21 -11.49
CA GLU A 38 -13.23 2.00 -12.10
C GLU A 38 -12.43 0.71 -11.80
N ALA A 39 -11.16 0.83 -11.42
CA ALA A 39 -10.38 -0.33 -10.95
C ALA A 39 -10.97 -1.00 -9.70
N GLY A 40 -11.85 -0.32 -8.99
CA GLY A 40 -12.57 -0.87 -7.84
C GLY A 40 -13.91 -1.51 -8.17
N ASP A 41 -14.34 -1.55 -9.44
CA ASP A 41 -15.70 -1.99 -9.83
C ASP A 41 -16.02 -3.41 -9.36
N ASN A 42 -15.06 -4.33 -9.40
CA ASN A 42 -15.24 -5.68 -8.91
C ASN A 42 -15.54 -5.72 -7.40
N PHE A 43 -14.85 -4.90 -6.60
CA PHE A 43 -15.11 -4.77 -5.17
C PHE A 43 -16.47 -4.11 -4.92
N VAL A 44 -16.80 -3.05 -5.67
CA VAL A 44 -18.10 -2.38 -5.60
C VAL A 44 -19.20 -3.37 -5.91
N ALA A 45 -19.12 -4.12 -7.02
CA ALA A 45 -20.15 -5.06 -7.43
C ALA A 45 -20.39 -6.17 -6.39
N ASN A 46 -19.30 -6.82 -5.91
CA ASN A 46 -19.42 -7.96 -5.01
C ASN A 46 -19.91 -7.54 -3.61
N LEU A 47 -19.31 -6.53 -3.02
CA LEU A 47 -19.66 -6.12 -1.65
C LEU A 47 -21.01 -5.39 -1.58
N THR A 48 -21.40 -4.66 -2.64
CA THR A 48 -22.74 -4.05 -2.70
C THR A 48 -23.82 -5.11 -2.83
N ALA A 49 -23.56 -6.23 -3.52
CA ALA A 49 -24.49 -7.35 -3.59
C ALA A 49 -24.78 -7.98 -2.21
N GLU A 50 -23.87 -7.83 -1.25
CA GLU A 50 -24.01 -8.26 0.15
C GLU A 50 -24.69 -7.19 1.02
N GLY A 51 -24.99 -6.00 0.47
CA GLY A 51 -25.59 -4.88 1.20
C GLY A 51 -24.58 -3.95 1.87
N ARG A 52 -23.29 -4.09 1.60
CA ARG A 52 -22.22 -3.24 2.13
C ARG A 52 -22.08 -1.97 1.31
N THR A 53 -21.85 -0.84 1.95
CA THR A 53 -21.48 0.41 1.27
C THR A 53 -20.01 0.34 0.81
N VAL A 54 -19.79 0.58 -0.48
CA VAL A 54 -18.45 0.60 -1.09
C VAL A 54 -18.31 1.84 -1.94
N VAL A 55 -17.19 2.55 -1.77
CA VAL A 55 -16.85 3.70 -2.61
C VAL A 55 -15.47 3.49 -3.20
N SER A 56 -15.39 3.41 -4.51
CA SER A 56 -14.13 3.50 -5.21
C SER A 56 -13.78 4.98 -5.40
N LEU A 57 -12.64 5.39 -4.82
CA LEU A 57 -12.31 6.80 -4.61
C LEU A 57 -11.75 7.43 -5.90
N SER A 58 -12.42 8.47 -6.41
CA SER A 58 -11.91 9.31 -7.50
C SER A 58 -11.16 10.50 -6.90
N PHE A 59 -9.84 10.41 -6.81
CA PHE A 59 -8.99 11.48 -6.24
C PHE A 59 -7.93 11.99 -7.22
N CYS A 60 -7.48 11.13 -8.14
CA CYS A 60 -6.47 11.46 -9.15
C CYS A 60 -6.50 10.43 -10.30
N ASP A 61 -7.58 10.42 -11.06
CA ASP A 61 -7.85 9.43 -12.10
C ASP A 61 -6.99 9.61 -13.36
N GLY A 62 -6.69 8.51 -14.04
CA GLY A 62 -6.00 8.46 -15.33
C GLY A 62 -4.61 9.08 -15.28
N THR A 63 -4.31 10.04 -16.13
CA THR A 63 -3.00 10.70 -16.18
C THR A 63 -2.66 11.48 -14.91
N CYS A 64 -3.64 11.90 -14.12
CA CYS A 64 -3.39 12.52 -12.81
C CYS A 64 -2.63 11.56 -11.88
N SER A 65 -2.89 10.25 -11.95
CA SER A 65 -2.26 9.24 -11.10
C SER A 65 -0.75 9.09 -11.34
N THR A 66 -0.21 9.65 -12.42
CA THR A 66 1.24 9.69 -12.66
C THR A 66 1.94 10.85 -11.95
N ASN A 67 1.20 11.86 -11.48
CA ASN A 67 1.77 12.99 -10.75
C ASN A 67 2.44 12.53 -9.45
N SER A 68 3.30 13.39 -8.91
CA SER A 68 3.95 13.16 -7.62
C SER A 68 2.95 12.76 -6.53
N LEU A 69 3.30 11.78 -5.72
CA LEU A 69 2.52 11.38 -4.55
C LEU A 69 2.37 12.50 -3.53
N LEU A 70 3.34 13.44 -3.51
CA LEU A 70 3.26 14.65 -2.69
C LEU A 70 2.07 15.55 -3.08
N ALA A 71 1.61 15.46 -4.34
CA ALA A 71 0.42 16.16 -4.82
C ALA A 71 -0.85 15.31 -4.72
N GLN A 72 -0.74 13.97 -4.83
CA GLN A 72 -1.89 13.06 -4.80
C GLN A 72 -2.43 12.85 -3.38
N VAL A 73 -1.55 12.69 -2.37
CA VAL A 73 -1.97 12.43 -0.98
C VAL A 73 -2.86 13.53 -0.42
N PRO A 74 -2.54 14.84 -0.53
CA PRO A 74 -3.45 15.89 -0.06
C PRO A 74 -4.84 15.82 -0.69
N LYS A 75 -4.93 15.54 -2.00
CA LYS A 75 -6.23 15.35 -2.69
C LYS A 75 -6.99 14.16 -2.14
N ALA A 76 -6.31 13.03 -1.96
CA ALA A 76 -6.93 11.82 -1.39
C ALA A 76 -7.44 12.07 0.04
N VAL A 77 -6.68 12.79 0.88
CA VAL A 77 -7.10 13.21 2.23
C VAL A 77 -8.36 14.06 2.17
N GLU A 78 -8.40 15.07 1.28
CA GLU A 78 -9.57 15.95 1.08
C GLU A 78 -10.79 15.12 0.65
N THR A 79 -10.65 14.28 -0.38
CA THR A 79 -11.73 13.45 -0.91
C THR A 79 -12.28 12.47 0.16
N VAL A 80 -11.39 11.83 0.95
CA VAL A 80 -11.83 10.95 2.05
C VAL A 80 -12.58 11.75 3.11
N ARG A 81 -12.09 12.92 3.52
CA ARG A 81 -12.77 13.77 4.52
C ARG A 81 -14.14 14.22 4.06
N GLU A 82 -14.27 14.65 2.81
CA GLU A 82 -15.56 15.01 2.23
C GLU A 82 -16.52 13.83 2.21
N LEU A 83 -16.06 12.66 1.78
CA LEU A 83 -16.87 11.44 1.74
C LEU A 83 -17.41 11.08 3.12
N VAL A 84 -16.51 10.95 4.11
CA VAL A 84 -16.92 10.47 5.45
C VAL A 84 -17.69 11.50 6.26
N ALA A 85 -17.57 12.81 5.93
CA ALA A 85 -18.35 13.85 6.56
C ALA A 85 -19.79 13.94 6.03
N ASN A 86 -20.03 13.47 4.81
CA ASN A 86 -21.34 13.59 4.14
C ASN A 86 -22.21 12.35 4.29
N ASP A 87 -21.70 11.23 4.82
CA ASP A 87 -22.48 10.02 5.00
C ASP A 87 -22.19 9.35 6.36
N SER A 88 -23.22 9.27 7.19
CA SER A 88 -23.15 8.70 8.53
C SER A 88 -22.84 7.19 8.56
N VAL A 89 -22.88 6.50 7.43
CA VAL A 89 -22.48 5.08 7.35
C VAL A 89 -21.02 4.88 7.78
N PHE A 90 -20.16 5.90 7.61
CA PHE A 90 -18.75 5.89 7.99
C PHE A 90 -18.49 6.26 9.46
N ASP A 91 -19.49 6.64 10.22
CA ASP A 91 -19.32 7.15 11.59
C ASP A 91 -18.73 6.13 12.56
N ASN A 92 -18.99 4.85 12.36
CA ASN A 92 -18.51 3.75 13.21
C ASN A 92 -17.17 3.18 12.75
N GLY A 93 -16.58 3.74 11.71
CA GLY A 93 -15.33 3.30 11.09
C GLY A 93 -15.54 2.72 9.71
N TYR A 94 -14.45 2.45 9.03
CA TYR A 94 -14.42 1.96 7.65
C TYR A 94 -13.15 1.18 7.35
N ILE A 95 -13.14 0.48 6.22
CA ILE A 95 -12.03 -0.32 5.71
C ILE A 95 -11.44 0.40 4.51
N PHE A 96 -10.11 0.47 4.45
CA PHE A 96 -9.40 0.85 3.23
C PHE A 96 -8.94 -0.41 2.48
N ILE A 97 -9.24 -0.49 1.19
CA ILE A 97 -8.61 -1.42 0.25
C ILE A 97 -7.81 -0.58 -0.74
N ALA A 98 -6.60 -0.98 -1.03
CA ALA A 98 -5.74 -0.25 -1.95
C ALA A 98 -4.94 -1.19 -2.84
N HIS A 99 -4.83 -0.87 -4.13
CA HIS A 99 -4.08 -1.64 -5.10
C HIS A 99 -2.88 -0.85 -5.64
N SER A 100 -1.73 -1.52 -5.79
CA SER A 100 -0.55 -0.96 -6.44
C SER A 100 -0.09 0.37 -5.79
N GLN A 101 0.12 1.44 -6.56
CA GLN A 101 0.45 2.77 -6.06
C GLN A 101 -0.60 3.33 -5.07
N GLY A 102 -1.84 2.86 -5.14
CA GLY A 102 -2.86 3.18 -4.14
C GLY A 102 -2.47 2.76 -2.72
N GLY A 103 -1.65 1.71 -2.57
CA GLY A 103 -1.18 1.22 -1.28
C GLY A 103 -0.44 2.26 -0.44
N PRO A 104 0.69 2.82 -0.91
CA PRO A 104 1.39 3.89 -0.20
C PRO A 104 0.57 5.18 -0.08
N ILE A 105 -0.34 5.48 -1.03
CA ILE A 105 -1.24 6.64 -0.91
C ILE A 105 -2.22 6.43 0.25
N ALA A 106 -2.92 5.30 0.31
CA ALA A 106 -3.88 4.99 1.37
C ALA A 106 -3.20 4.96 2.75
N ARG A 107 -1.99 4.40 2.86
CA ARG A 107 -1.18 4.46 4.08
C ARG A 107 -0.85 5.90 4.47
N ALA A 108 -0.41 6.72 3.51
CA ALA A 108 -0.12 8.13 3.77
C ALA A 108 -1.38 8.89 4.22
N VAL A 109 -2.56 8.62 3.65
CA VAL A 109 -3.85 9.18 4.11
C VAL A 109 -4.11 8.81 5.57
N ILE A 110 -3.92 7.54 5.96
CA ILE A 110 -4.06 7.08 7.35
C ILE A 110 -3.10 7.84 8.26
N GLU A 111 -1.84 7.99 7.86
CA GLU A 111 -0.82 8.63 8.67
C GLU A 111 -0.99 10.16 8.78
N GLU A 112 -1.63 10.82 7.80
CA GLU A 112 -1.85 12.26 7.79
C GLU A 112 -3.18 12.71 8.41
N MET A 113 -4.17 11.82 8.50
CA MET A 113 -5.48 12.16 9.06
C MET A 113 -5.54 11.86 10.57
N ASP A 114 -5.48 12.90 11.40
CA ASP A 114 -5.61 12.76 12.85
C ASP A 114 -7.02 12.32 13.29
N ASP A 115 -7.99 12.50 12.43
CA ASP A 115 -9.42 12.26 12.64
C ASP A 115 -9.97 11.02 11.93
N HIS A 116 -9.11 10.20 11.27
CA HIS A 116 -9.58 9.02 10.58
C HIS A 116 -10.17 7.97 11.52
N LYS A 117 -11.13 7.22 11.00
CA LYS A 117 -11.78 6.09 11.68
C LYS A 117 -11.51 4.77 10.92
N VAL A 118 -10.39 4.69 10.17
CA VAL A 118 -9.99 3.45 9.49
C VAL A 118 -9.74 2.37 10.53
N LYS A 119 -10.47 1.28 10.46
CA LYS A 119 -10.33 0.13 11.35
C LYS A 119 -9.37 -0.90 10.77
N ARG A 120 -9.52 -1.17 9.48
CA ARG A 120 -8.76 -2.17 8.77
C ARG A 120 -8.17 -1.58 7.49
N PHE A 121 -6.91 -1.88 7.22
CA PHE A 121 -6.23 -1.51 5.98
C PHE A 121 -5.80 -2.76 5.22
N ILE A 122 -6.22 -2.90 3.97
CA ILE A 122 -5.91 -4.02 3.09
C ILE A 122 -5.14 -3.48 1.89
N SER A 123 -3.88 -3.86 1.75
CA SER A 123 -2.99 -3.45 0.66
C SER A 123 -2.70 -4.62 -0.25
N LEU A 124 -3.12 -4.52 -1.50
CA LEU A 124 -3.01 -5.54 -2.53
C LEU A 124 -1.87 -5.16 -3.49
N ALA A 125 -0.76 -5.88 -3.48
CA ALA A 125 0.43 -5.57 -4.27
C ALA A 125 0.83 -4.08 -4.19
N GLY A 126 0.72 -3.49 -2.99
CA GLY A 126 1.06 -2.08 -2.76
C GLY A 126 2.57 -1.88 -2.64
N LEU A 127 3.12 -0.79 -3.22
CA LEU A 127 4.53 -0.44 -3.09
C LEU A 127 4.87 0.11 -1.70
N GLN A 128 4.66 -0.69 -0.65
CA GLN A 128 4.75 -0.20 0.74
C GLN A 128 6.15 0.24 1.14
N ASN A 129 7.18 -0.45 0.66
CA ASN A 129 8.58 -0.04 0.85
C ASN A 129 9.24 0.41 -0.46
N GLY A 130 8.42 0.82 -1.43
CA GLY A 130 8.87 1.39 -2.70
C GLY A 130 9.34 0.36 -3.72
N GLN A 131 10.11 0.82 -4.69
CA GLN A 131 10.53 0.03 -5.84
C GLN A 131 11.99 0.33 -6.18
N PHE A 132 12.72 -0.72 -6.53
CA PHE A 132 14.06 -0.61 -7.11
C PHE A 132 14.28 -1.78 -8.07
N ILE A 133 14.70 -1.50 -9.30
CA ILE A 133 15.00 -2.54 -10.29
C ILE A 133 16.34 -3.18 -9.90
N GLY A 134 16.27 -4.27 -9.14
CA GLY A 134 17.41 -5.03 -8.66
C GLY A 134 17.68 -6.27 -9.50
N PRO A 135 18.61 -7.14 -9.05
CA PRO A 135 19.10 -8.28 -9.83
C PRO A 135 18.06 -9.41 -10.01
N ASP A 136 17.07 -9.49 -9.14
CA ASP A 136 16.04 -10.53 -9.25
C ASP A 136 15.12 -10.28 -10.45
N LYS A 137 14.98 -11.30 -11.33
CA LYS A 137 14.12 -11.22 -12.52
C LYS A 137 14.43 -10.05 -13.45
N VAL A 138 15.71 -9.66 -13.57
CA VAL A 138 16.16 -8.52 -14.39
C VAL A 138 15.57 -8.53 -15.80
N GLU A 139 15.51 -9.68 -16.47
CA GLU A 139 14.98 -9.77 -17.83
C GLU A 139 13.50 -9.45 -17.92
N ALA A 140 12.67 -9.97 -17.02
CA ALA A 140 11.25 -9.62 -16.94
C ALA A 140 11.05 -8.15 -16.51
N SER A 141 11.90 -7.67 -15.62
CA SER A 141 11.91 -6.28 -15.17
C SER A 141 12.25 -5.30 -16.26
N ILE A 142 13.25 -5.61 -17.09
CA ILE A 142 13.65 -4.76 -18.21
C ILE A 142 12.50 -4.65 -19.21
N ALA A 143 11.82 -5.78 -19.52
CA ALA A 143 10.69 -5.78 -20.42
C ALA A 143 9.52 -4.93 -19.90
N ASN A 144 9.12 -5.12 -18.64
CA ASN A 144 7.95 -4.48 -18.08
C ASN A 144 8.28 -3.10 -17.45
N ASN A 145 9.29 -3.02 -16.60
CA ASN A 145 9.62 -1.76 -15.93
C ASN A 145 10.35 -0.76 -16.81
N GLY A 146 11.12 -1.19 -17.81
CA GLY A 146 11.68 -0.30 -18.82
C GLY A 146 10.59 0.42 -19.61
N VAL A 147 9.47 -0.26 -19.90
CA VAL A 147 8.28 0.35 -20.52
C VAL A 147 7.58 1.27 -19.52
N PHE A 148 7.34 0.83 -18.28
CA PHE A 148 6.72 1.64 -17.23
C PHE A 148 7.53 2.89 -16.91
N LEU A 149 8.85 2.78 -16.79
CA LEU A 149 9.70 3.94 -16.53
C LEU A 149 9.64 4.97 -17.66
N LYS A 150 9.65 4.50 -18.93
CA LYS A 150 9.50 5.37 -20.11
C LYS A 150 8.13 6.05 -20.17
N MET A 151 7.09 5.40 -19.68
CA MET A 151 5.75 5.97 -19.64
C MET A 151 5.57 6.97 -18.48
N LEU A 152 6.25 6.74 -17.35
CA LEU A 152 6.08 7.52 -16.12
C LEU A 152 7.03 8.71 -16.04
N VAL A 153 8.28 8.56 -16.50
CA VAL A 153 9.30 9.59 -16.39
C VAL A 153 9.60 10.15 -17.79
N PRO A 154 9.34 11.45 -18.02
CA PRO A 154 9.65 12.08 -19.30
C PRO A 154 11.15 11.97 -19.64
N GLU A 155 11.49 11.68 -20.90
CA GLU A 155 12.89 11.63 -21.38
C GLU A 155 13.65 12.95 -21.19
N THR A 156 12.93 14.07 -21.09
CA THR A 156 13.48 15.39 -20.75
C THR A 156 13.99 15.47 -19.31
N GLN A 157 13.50 14.60 -18.43
CA GLN A 157 13.97 14.46 -17.05
C GLN A 157 15.04 13.39 -16.93
N PHE A 158 14.76 12.18 -17.41
CA PHE A 158 15.73 11.10 -17.41
C PHE A 158 15.61 10.27 -18.69
N ASN A 159 16.66 10.27 -19.51
CA ASN A 159 16.65 9.63 -20.82
C ASN A 159 17.00 8.15 -20.73
N TYR A 160 16.01 7.30 -20.48
CA TYR A 160 16.17 5.84 -20.47
C TYR A 160 16.63 5.27 -21.82
N SER A 161 16.32 5.95 -22.93
CA SER A 161 16.68 5.49 -24.28
C SER A 161 18.19 5.58 -24.55
N ALA A 162 18.94 6.27 -23.68
CA ALA A 162 20.40 6.33 -23.76
C ALA A 162 21.10 5.07 -23.25
N TYR A 163 20.37 4.15 -22.57
CA TYR A 163 20.94 2.95 -21.96
C TYR A 163 20.68 1.72 -22.83
N GLY A 164 21.74 0.91 -23.01
CA GLY A 164 21.67 -0.40 -23.65
C GLY A 164 21.39 -1.52 -22.65
N PRO A 165 21.16 -2.77 -23.12
CA PRO A 165 20.87 -3.90 -22.26
C PRO A 165 21.88 -4.13 -21.12
N GLU A 166 23.16 -3.93 -21.39
CA GLU A 166 24.24 -4.11 -20.39
C GLU A 166 24.19 -3.04 -19.28
N ASP A 167 23.66 -1.85 -19.59
CA ASP A 167 23.58 -0.76 -18.63
C ASP A 167 22.47 -0.97 -17.57
N TYR A 168 21.53 -1.90 -17.80
CA TYR A 168 20.45 -2.21 -16.86
C TYR A 168 20.89 -3.05 -15.66
N TYR A 169 22.18 -3.42 -15.60
CA TYR A 169 22.76 -4.16 -14.48
C TYR A 169 23.51 -3.23 -13.50
N GLY A 170 22.84 -2.18 -13.08
CA GLY A 170 23.30 -1.27 -12.03
C GLY A 170 23.64 0.14 -12.49
N LYS A 171 24.21 0.31 -13.70
CA LYS A 171 24.61 1.63 -14.20
C LYS A 171 23.41 2.58 -14.36
N MET A 172 22.37 2.14 -15.06
CA MET A 172 21.14 2.95 -15.23
C MET A 172 20.48 3.27 -13.87
N GLN A 173 20.43 2.31 -12.96
CA GLN A 173 19.87 2.49 -11.63
C GLN A 173 20.67 3.52 -10.82
N LYS A 174 22.02 3.43 -10.86
CA LYS A 174 22.90 4.41 -10.20
C LYS A 174 22.67 5.81 -10.77
N ASP A 175 22.69 5.94 -12.10
CA ASP A 175 22.54 7.23 -12.77
C ASP A 175 21.16 7.84 -12.48
N TYR A 176 20.09 7.02 -12.39
CA TYR A 176 18.76 7.47 -12.00
C TYR A 176 18.71 7.98 -10.54
N VAL A 177 19.43 7.29 -9.66
CA VAL A 177 19.56 7.73 -8.25
C VAL A 177 20.33 9.05 -8.17
N LEU A 178 21.46 9.17 -8.89
CA LEU A 178 22.21 10.43 -8.96
C LEU A 178 21.36 11.57 -9.49
N TYR A 179 20.62 11.34 -10.59
CA TYR A 179 19.68 12.32 -11.12
C TYR A 179 18.66 12.77 -10.06
N SER A 180 18.09 11.81 -9.31
CA SER A 180 17.09 12.12 -8.26
C SER A 180 17.68 12.95 -7.11
N ILE A 181 18.96 12.73 -6.78
CA ILE A 181 19.66 13.49 -5.73
C ILE A 181 20.02 14.90 -6.22
N GLU A 182 20.52 15.02 -7.45
CA GLU A 182 20.97 16.28 -8.04
C GLU A 182 19.82 17.19 -8.47
N ASN A 183 18.63 16.59 -8.70
CA ASN A 183 17.42 17.31 -9.16
C ASN A 183 16.25 17.08 -8.18
N PRO A 184 16.31 17.66 -6.96
CA PRO A 184 15.28 17.41 -5.93
C PRO A 184 13.87 17.84 -6.36
N ASP A 185 13.75 18.80 -7.29
CA ASP A 185 12.46 19.25 -7.83
C ASP A 185 11.75 18.13 -8.63
N ALA A 186 12.48 17.12 -9.11
CA ALA A 186 11.90 15.94 -9.76
C ALA A 186 10.92 15.19 -8.83
N GLN A 187 11.13 15.24 -7.51
CA GLN A 187 10.24 14.66 -6.52
C GLN A 187 8.80 15.25 -6.56
N TYR A 188 8.63 16.46 -7.11
CA TYR A 188 7.33 17.12 -7.25
C TYR A 188 6.67 16.89 -8.61
N THR A 189 7.31 16.16 -9.53
CA THR A 189 6.81 15.97 -10.90
C THR A 189 6.00 14.70 -11.05
N VAL A 190 6.62 13.54 -10.92
CA VAL A 190 5.99 12.24 -11.13
C VAL A 190 6.21 11.28 -9.96
N SER A 191 5.25 10.38 -9.76
CA SER A 191 5.22 9.43 -8.65
C SER A 191 6.42 8.49 -8.60
N GLN A 192 7.01 8.19 -9.76
CA GLN A 192 8.13 7.26 -9.85
C GLN A 192 9.36 7.71 -9.03
N PHE A 193 9.62 9.01 -8.93
CA PHE A 193 10.68 9.51 -8.05
C PHE A 193 10.35 9.30 -6.57
N ASN A 194 9.08 9.37 -6.20
CA ASN A 194 8.62 9.23 -4.82
C ASN A 194 8.69 7.77 -4.33
N VAL A 195 8.41 6.79 -5.21
CA VAL A 195 8.41 5.37 -4.85
C VAL A 195 9.74 4.67 -5.08
N ASN A 196 10.77 5.38 -5.56
CA ASN A 196 12.09 4.80 -5.76
C ASN A 196 12.79 4.54 -4.42
N ARG A 197 13.01 3.26 -4.10
CA ARG A 197 13.68 2.81 -2.86
C ARG A 197 15.08 2.29 -3.19
N TRP A 198 16.01 3.23 -3.45
CA TRP A 198 17.38 2.83 -3.77
C TRP A 198 18.16 2.34 -2.54
N PRO A 199 19.17 1.46 -2.75
CA PRO A 199 19.82 0.72 -1.67
C PRO A 199 20.82 1.53 -0.83
N GLN A 200 21.22 2.74 -1.23
CA GLN A 200 22.08 3.59 -0.42
C GLN A 200 21.22 4.41 0.57
N PHE A 201 21.13 3.92 1.81
CA PHE A 201 20.20 4.45 2.82
C PHE A 201 20.44 5.91 3.17
N GLY A 202 21.69 6.34 3.26
CA GLY A 202 22.04 7.71 3.66
C GLY A 202 21.42 8.77 2.75
N SER A 203 21.58 8.62 1.42
CA SER A 203 20.96 9.50 0.44
C SER A 203 19.47 9.26 0.30
N PHE A 204 19.00 8.00 0.37
CA PHE A 204 17.57 7.70 0.33
C PHE A 204 16.80 8.44 1.42
N SER A 205 17.26 8.37 2.67
CA SER A 205 16.58 8.99 3.82
C SER A 205 16.56 10.52 3.79
N THR A 206 17.33 11.15 2.92
CA THR A 206 17.45 12.61 2.80
C THR A 206 16.98 13.19 1.48
N ALA A 207 17.08 12.43 0.39
CA ALA A 207 16.77 12.92 -0.97
C ALA A 207 15.46 12.37 -1.55
N ASN A 208 14.90 11.30 -1.01
CA ASN A 208 13.52 10.92 -1.34
C ASN A 208 12.56 11.63 -0.36
N PHE A 209 11.57 12.35 -0.90
CA PHE A 209 10.68 13.19 -0.10
C PHE A 209 9.38 12.50 0.33
N PHE A 210 9.17 11.26 -0.09
CA PHE A 210 7.94 10.53 0.21
C PHE A 210 8.19 9.29 1.10
N LEU A 211 8.81 8.26 0.58
CA LEU A 211 8.94 6.98 1.30
C LEU A 211 9.60 7.12 2.67
N PRO A 212 10.75 7.82 2.83
CA PRO A 212 11.37 7.96 4.15
C PRO A 212 10.47 8.68 5.15
N VAL A 213 9.62 9.61 4.68
CA VAL A 213 8.69 10.36 5.52
C VAL A 213 7.62 9.45 6.10
N TYR A 214 6.99 8.63 5.25
CA TYR A 214 5.94 7.70 5.70
C TYR A 214 6.49 6.41 6.33
N ASN A 215 7.73 6.04 6.04
CA ASN A 215 8.43 5.00 6.79
C ASN A 215 9.01 5.50 8.12
N ASN A 216 8.88 6.80 8.42
CA ASN A 216 9.47 7.48 9.59
C ASN A 216 10.99 7.23 9.74
N VAL A 217 11.69 7.17 8.60
CA VAL A 217 13.16 7.04 8.52
C VAL A 217 13.82 8.28 7.94
N ASN A 218 13.05 9.32 7.61
CA ASN A 218 13.58 10.63 7.22
C ASN A 218 14.38 11.25 8.37
N ARG A 219 15.52 11.84 8.03
CA ARG A 219 16.39 12.48 9.02
C ARG A 219 15.80 13.84 9.45
N CYS A 220 15.44 13.95 10.72
CA CYS A 220 15.14 15.25 11.33
C CYS A 220 16.44 15.96 11.72
N LEU A 221 16.57 17.24 11.35
CA LEU A 221 17.73 18.04 11.73
C LEU A 221 17.71 18.35 13.25
N PRO A 222 18.88 18.56 13.88
CA PRO A 222 18.92 18.99 15.26
C PRO A 222 18.11 20.29 15.46
N GLY A 223 17.14 20.25 16.38
CA GLY A 223 16.26 21.37 16.67
C GLY A 223 15.01 21.46 15.78
N ASP A 224 14.83 20.60 14.80
CA ASP A 224 13.59 20.49 14.01
C ASP A 224 12.52 19.72 14.81
N ASN A 225 11.90 20.43 15.74
CA ASN A 225 10.86 19.86 16.58
C ASN A 225 9.59 19.51 15.80
N GLN A 226 9.34 20.17 14.65
CA GLN A 226 8.19 19.86 13.80
C GLN A 226 8.36 18.49 13.14
N CYS A 227 9.53 18.21 12.56
CA CYS A 227 9.83 16.90 11.98
C CYS A 227 9.63 15.76 13.01
N ILE A 228 10.17 15.93 14.24
CA ILE A 228 10.02 14.95 15.33
C ILE A 228 8.55 14.78 15.73
N TYR A 229 7.80 15.89 15.81
CA TYR A 229 6.37 15.85 16.11
C TYR A 229 5.60 15.09 15.03
N ASP A 230 5.86 15.38 13.76
CA ASP A 230 5.17 14.76 12.63
C ASP A 230 5.46 13.26 12.54
N GLN A 231 6.69 12.82 12.80
CA GLN A 231 7.02 11.39 12.90
C GLN A 231 6.20 10.68 13.99
N LYS A 232 6.07 11.28 15.16
CA LYS A 232 5.28 10.72 16.26
C LYS A 232 3.79 10.71 15.93
N ARG A 233 3.29 11.77 15.31
CA ARG A 233 1.90 11.93 14.91
C ARG A 233 1.52 10.87 13.87
N ARG A 234 2.31 10.71 12.80
CA ARG A 234 2.09 9.68 11.78
C ARG A 234 2.07 8.28 12.37
N LYS A 235 3.05 7.94 13.22
CA LYS A 235 3.06 6.66 13.93
C LYS A 235 1.80 6.46 14.80
N ALA A 236 1.38 7.48 15.53
CA ALA A 236 0.18 7.41 16.35
C ALA A 236 -1.08 7.20 15.50
N ASN A 237 -1.17 7.84 14.33
CA ASN A 237 -2.29 7.66 13.41
C ASN A 237 -2.30 6.24 12.81
N PHE A 238 -1.17 5.74 12.32
CA PHE A 238 -1.08 4.36 11.83
C PHE A 238 -1.50 3.33 12.90
N LEU A 239 -1.14 3.57 14.15
CA LEU A 239 -1.48 2.69 15.27
C LEU A 239 -2.95 2.78 15.75
N LYS A 240 -3.80 3.63 15.14
CA LYS A 240 -5.27 3.56 15.33
C LYS A 240 -5.91 2.40 14.58
N LEU A 241 -5.23 1.84 13.59
CA LEU A 241 -5.70 0.65 12.90
C LEU A 241 -5.89 -0.49 13.89
N GLU A 242 -6.97 -1.22 13.77
CA GLU A 242 -7.16 -2.49 14.47
C GLU A 242 -6.37 -3.59 13.78
N GLU A 243 -6.44 -3.63 12.44
CA GLU A 243 -5.74 -4.61 11.61
C GLU A 243 -5.17 -3.96 10.34
N ALA A 244 -4.04 -4.49 9.88
CA ALA A 244 -3.45 -4.18 8.58
C ALA A 244 -3.02 -5.47 7.87
N HIS A 245 -3.50 -5.66 6.64
CA HIS A 245 -3.30 -6.83 5.80
C HIS A 245 -2.53 -6.42 4.54
N PHE A 246 -1.36 -7.00 4.33
CA PHE A 246 -0.52 -6.68 3.18
C PHE A 246 -0.31 -7.93 2.35
N PHE A 247 -0.67 -7.87 1.07
CA PHE A 247 -0.61 -8.96 0.13
C PHE A 247 0.47 -8.74 -0.91
N ALA A 248 1.25 -9.78 -1.16
CA ALA A 248 2.29 -9.82 -2.17
C ALA A 248 2.25 -11.16 -2.93
N SER A 249 2.83 -11.20 -4.11
CA SER A 249 2.97 -12.41 -4.90
C SER A 249 4.36 -12.51 -5.55
N PRO A 250 5.01 -13.68 -5.51
CA PRO A 250 6.21 -13.94 -6.30
C PRO A 250 5.97 -13.88 -7.83
N ALA A 251 4.70 -13.95 -8.26
CA ALA A 251 4.31 -13.81 -9.65
C ALA A 251 4.01 -12.36 -10.08
N ASP A 252 4.14 -11.39 -9.14
CA ASP A 252 4.01 -9.96 -9.47
C ASP A 252 5.08 -9.58 -10.50
N ASP A 253 4.66 -9.01 -11.60
CA ASP A 253 5.48 -8.64 -12.75
C ASP A 253 5.76 -7.13 -12.83
N VAL A 254 5.26 -6.36 -11.87
CA VAL A 254 5.39 -4.90 -11.79
C VAL A 254 6.23 -4.46 -10.59
N ILE A 255 5.92 -4.97 -9.40
CA ILE A 255 6.60 -4.54 -8.17
C ILE A 255 7.95 -5.24 -7.98
N MET A 256 8.99 -4.45 -7.74
CA MET A 256 10.35 -4.93 -7.55
C MET A 256 11.07 -4.30 -6.36
N PRO A 257 11.58 -5.15 -5.48
CA PRO A 257 11.26 -6.56 -5.35
C PRO A 257 9.80 -6.74 -4.95
N TRP A 258 9.13 -7.83 -5.35
CA TRP A 258 7.71 -8.05 -5.01
C TRP A 258 7.46 -8.06 -3.49
N GLN A 259 8.47 -8.42 -2.72
CA GLN A 259 8.45 -8.37 -1.24
C GLN A 259 8.27 -6.94 -0.70
N SER A 260 8.48 -5.92 -1.51
CA SER A 260 8.19 -4.53 -1.12
C SER A 260 6.74 -4.32 -0.73
N SER A 261 5.81 -5.08 -1.31
CA SER A 261 4.39 -5.04 -0.95
C SER A 261 4.12 -5.49 0.49
N ILE A 262 5.04 -6.24 1.08
CA ILE A 262 5.07 -6.66 2.49
C ILE A 262 6.29 -6.10 3.24
N PHE A 263 6.77 -4.92 2.84
CA PHE A 263 7.87 -4.15 3.43
C PHE A 263 9.28 -4.73 3.29
N GLY A 264 9.51 -5.75 2.45
CA GLY A 264 10.85 -6.15 2.07
C GLY A 264 11.53 -5.09 1.18
N ARG A 265 12.83 -5.18 1.02
CA ARG A 265 13.64 -4.29 0.16
C ARG A 265 14.96 -4.96 -0.23
N TYR A 266 15.69 -4.37 -1.16
CA TYR A 266 17.08 -4.81 -1.39
C TYR A 266 18.00 -4.41 -0.23
N SER A 267 19.07 -5.21 -0.07
CA SER A 267 20.15 -4.95 0.88
C SER A 267 20.80 -3.60 0.61
N GLU A 268 21.40 -2.99 1.66
CA GLU A 268 22.04 -1.69 1.55
C GLU A 268 23.45 -1.77 1.00
N VAL A 269 23.88 -0.68 0.38
CA VAL A 269 25.26 -0.41 -0.04
C VAL A 269 25.75 0.87 0.65
N ASP A 270 27.08 0.98 0.82
CA ASP A 270 27.67 2.11 1.52
C ASP A 270 27.75 3.38 0.67
N THR A 271 27.99 3.22 -0.63
CA THR A 271 28.18 4.35 -1.58
C THR A 271 27.23 4.26 -2.77
N ILE A 272 27.04 5.38 -3.46
CA ILE A 272 26.20 5.41 -4.68
C ILE A 272 26.84 4.58 -5.80
N GLU A 273 28.17 4.59 -5.93
CA GLU A 273 28.93 3.81 -6.91
C GLU A 273 28.72 2.30 -6.71
N GLU A 274 28.50 1.87 -5.48
CA GLU A 274 28.23 0.46 -5.19
C GLU A 274 26.86 -0.01 -5.69
N ILE A 275 25.94 0.88 -6.00
CA ILE A 275 24.70 0.51 -6.70
C ILE A 275 25.00 -0.18 -8.03
N GLU A 276 26.04 0.27 -8.74
CA GLU A 276 26.50 -0.35 -9.98
C GLU A 276 27.45 -1.53 -9.70
N THR A 277 28.50 -1.30 -8.91
CA THR A 277 29.59 -2.29 -8.74
C THR A 277 29.18 -3.52 -7.90
N GLN A 278 28.17 -3.39 -7.04
CA GLN A 278 27.63 -4.46 -6.21
C GLN A 278 26.23 -4.91 -6.65
N TYR A 279 25.76 -4.45 -7.81
CA TYR A 279 24.39 -4.69 -8.26
C TYR A 279 23.96 -6.17 -8.15
N ASN A 280 24.79 -7.08 -8.69
CA ASN A 280 24.51 -8.52 -8.70
C ASN A 280 24.61 -9.18 -7.30
N ASN A 281 25.12 -8.48 -6.31
CA ASN A 281 25.23 -8.94 -4.92
C ASN A 281 24.08 -8.45 -4.03
N LEU A 282 23.21 -7.58 -4.56
CA LEU A 282 22.03 -7.14 -3.83
C LEU A 282 21.11 -8.33 -3.59
N THR A 283 20.68 -8.48 -2.34
CA THR A 283 19.75 -9.53 -1.91
C THR A 283 18.52 -8.90 -1.29
N VAL A 284 17.40 -9.61 -1.34
CA VAL A 284 16.18 -9.13 -0.69
C VAL A 284 16.28 -9.34 0.82
N VAL A 285 15.99 -8.29 1.57
CA VAL A 285 15.93 -8.25 3.03
C VAL A 285 14.47 -8.42 3.45
N ASP A 286 14.23 -9.39 4.32
CA ASP A 286 12.90 -9.62 4.91
C ASP A 286 12.46 -8.44 5.77
N VAL A 287 11.14 -8.20 5.83
CA VAL A 287 10.57 -7.12 6.64
C VAL A 287 11.07 -7.15 8.10
N LYS A 288 11.21 -8.33 8.69
CA LYS A 288 11.65 -8.50 10.09
C LYS A 288 13.08 -8.03 10.36
N GLU A 289 13.88 -7.90 9.30
CA GLU A 289 15.27 -7.45 9.36
C GLU A 289 15.41 -5.98 8.94
N THR A 290 14.34 -5.35 8.41
CA THR A 290 14.38 -3.94 8.01
C THR A 290 14.42 -3.00 9.22
N LEU A 291 14.96 -1.80 9.04
CA LEU A 291 14.96 -0.75 10.06
C LEU A 291 13.52 -0.37 10.46
N GLU A 292 12.64 -0.31 9.48
CA GLU A 292 11.23 0.03 9.62
C GLU A 292 10.54 -0.89 10.66
N TYR A 293 10.89 -2.16 10.65
CA TYR A 293 10.34 -3.13 11.61
C TYR A 293 11.16 -3.19 12.90
N THR A 294 12.49 -3.34 12.84
CA THR A 294 13.35 -3.57 14.01
C THR A 294 13.37 -2.37 14.97
N ALA A 295 13.32 -1.15 14.43
CA ALA A 295 13.18 0.08 15.22
C ALA A 295 11.71 0.51 15.40
N ASP A 296 10.76 -0.24 14.86
CA ASP A 296 9.32 0.06 14.93
C ASP A 296 9.01 1.52 14.54
N THR A 297 9.60 1.98 13.42
CA THR A 297 9.65 3.40 13.08
C THR A 297 8.26 4.03 12.94
N PHE A 298 7.33 3.36 12.26
CA PHE A 298 5.95 3.82 12.11
C PHE A 298 4.89 2.88 12.73
N GLY A 299 5.32 1.79 13.42
CA GLY A 299 4.42 0.97 14.25
C GLY A 299 4.17 -0.45 13.79
N LEU A 300 4.90 -0.99 12.78
CA LEU A 300 4.70 -2.37 12.29
C LEU A 300 4.86 -3.41 13.40
N GLN A 301 5.95 -3.33 14.17
CA GLN A 301 6.22 -4.28 15.24
C GLN A 301 5.20 -4.14 16.39
N THR A 302 4.80 -2.90 16.69
CA THR A 302 3.75 -2.64 17.70
C THR A 302 2.41 -3.22 17.26
N LEU A 303 2.03 -3.05 15.98
CA LEU A 303 0.80 -3.61 15.42
C LEU A 303 0.83 -5.14 15.44
N GLU A 304 1.96 -5.75 15.08
CA GLU A 304 2.13 -7.21 15.15
C GLU A 304 2.01 -7.74 16.57
N LYS A 305 2.68 -7.12 17.55
CA LYS A 305 2.64 -7.56 18.95
C LYS A 305 1.23 -7.58 19.54
N ARG A 306 0.33 -6.75 19.02
CA ARG A 306 -1.10 -6.76 19.42
C ARG A 306 -1.98 -7.64 18.54
N GLY A 307 -1.38 -8.38 17.57
CA GLY A 307 -2.07 -9.33 16.70
C GLY A 307 -2.78 -8.69 15.50
N GLY A 308 -2.46 -7.44 15.16
CA GLY A 308 -3.13 -6.71 14.09
C GLY A 308 -2.33 -6.59 12.77
N LEU A 309 -1.12 -7.16 12.66
CA LEU A 309 -0.34 -7.16 11.42
C LEU A 309 -0.40 -8.53 10.74
N PHE A 310 -0.82 -8.54 9.47
CA PHE A 310 -0.91 -9.74 8.66
C PHE A 310 -0.18 -9.53 7.34
N LEU A 311 0.78 -10.40 7.05
CA LEU A 311 1.59 -10.38 5.83
C LEU A 311 1.31 -11.67 5.05
N TYR A 312 0.91 -11.52 3.78
CA TYR A 312 0.51 -12.65 2.93
C TYR A 312 1.40 -12.73 1.69
N GLU A 313 1.96 -13.90 1.48
CA GLU A 313 2.62 -14.27 0.24
C GLU A 313 1.74 -15.26 -0.50
N ILE A 314 1.12 -14.83 -1.60
CA ILE A 314 0.19 -15.63 -2.38
C ILE A 314 0.81 -15.95 -3.74
N ALA A 315 1.03 -17.22 -4.02
CA ALA A 315 1.61 -17.68 -5.28
C ALA A 315 0.66 -17.46 -6.47
N ASN A 316 1.23 -17.27 -7.65
CA ASN A 316 0.53 -17.24 -8.95
C ASN A 316 -0.52 -16.13 -9.11
N VAL A 317 -0.37 -15.02 -8.41
CA VAL A 317 -1.21 -13.83 -8.59
C VAL A 317 -0.36 -12.75 -9.27
N SER A 318 -0.66 -12.45 -10.54
CA SER A 318 -0.04 -11.34 -11.28
C SER A 318 -0.47 -9.99 -10.72
N HIS A 319 0.27 -8.92 -11.04
CA HIS A 319 0.00 -7.59 -10.49
C HIS A 319 -1.44 -7.11 -10.72
N GLY A 320 -1.96 -7.27 -11.95
CA GLY A 320 -3.33 -6.86 -12.29
C GLY A 320 -4.42 -7.72 -11.64
N CYS A 321 -4.09 -8.98 -11.33
CA CYS A 321 -5.08 -9.95 -10.85
C CYS A 321 -5.61 -9.64 -9.42
N TRP A 322 -4.97 -8.76 -8.71
CA TRP A 322 -5.47 -8.26 -7.43
C TRP A 322 -6.72 -7.38 -7.55
N ALA A 323 -6.99 -6.82 -8.74
CA ALA A 323 -8.13 -5.93 -8.97
C ALA A 323 -9.08 -6.41 -10.09
N SER A 324 -8.58 -7.18 -11.08
CA SER A 324 -9.36 -7.67 -12.22
C SER A 324 -8.79 -8.98 -12.75
N ASP A 325 -9.56 -9.72 -13.56
CA ASP A 325 -9.06 -10.89 -14.25
C ASP A 325 -7.83 -10.54 -15.12
N ASP A 326 -6.83 -11.42 -15.09
CA ASP A 326 -5.66 -11.34 -15.95
C ASP A 326 -5.65 -12.52 -16.93
N ASN A 327 -6.12 -12.27 -18.13
CA ASN A 327 -6.24 -13.29 -19.17
C ASN A 327 -4.89 -13.77 -19.70
N ASP A 328 -3.84 -12.96 -19.64
CA ASP A 328 -2.51 -13.30 -20.14
C ASP A 328 -1.84 -14.35 -19.25
N THR A 329 -2.06 -14.28 -17.94
CA THR A 329 -1.57 -15.28 -16.98
C THR A 329 -2.61 -16.36 -16.65
N GLY A 330 -3.86 -16.17 -17.03
CA GLY A 330 -4.98 -17.03 -16.66
C GLY A 330 -5.41 -16.88 -15.18
N CYS A 331 -5.00 -15.80 -14.53
CA CYS A 331 -5.39 -15.53 -13.15
C CYS A 331 -6.80 -14.97 -13.07
N SER A 332 -7.66 -15.59 -12.24
CA SER A 332 -9.03 -15.15 -12.01
C SER A 332 -9.14 -14.32 -10.74
N TRP A 333 -9.54 -13.07 -10.87
CA TRP A 333 -9.78 -12.17 -9.76
C TRP A 333 -10.79 -12.73 -8.76
N ALA A 334 -11.89 -13.33 -9.22
CA ALA A 334 -12.91 -13.90 -8.34
C ALA A 334 -12.33 -14.98 -7.43
N THR A 335 -11.43 -15.83 -7.96
CA THR A 335 -10.75 -16.84 -7.15
C THR A 335 -9.83 -16.21 -6.09
N VAL A 336 -9.06 -15.19 -6.47
CA VAL A 336 -8.17 -14.46 -5.55
C VAL A 336 -8.98 -13.74 -4.48
N TYR A 337 -10.08 -13.09 -4.87
CA TYR A 337 -11.00 -12.39 -3.97
C TYR A 337 -11.60 -13.35 -2.94
N ASP A 338 -12.24 -14.42 -3.39
CA ASP A 338 -12.95 -15.36 -2.50
C ASP A 338 -12.01 -16.07 -1.53
N GLN A 339 -10.82 -16.46 -2.00
CA GLN A 339 -9.90 -17.27 -1.20
C GLN A 339 -9.01 -16.45 -0.26
N HIS A 340 -8.66 -15.23 -0.64
CA HIS A 340 -7.62 -14.48 0.05
C HIS A 340 -8.07 -13.11 0.56
N ILE A 341 -8.86 -12.35 -0.23
CA ILE A 341 -9.23 -10.98 0.14
C ILE A 341 -10.48 -10.97 1.02
N TYR A 342 -11.56 -11.62 0.57
CA TYR A 342 -12.84 -11.63 1.27
C TYR A 342 -12.76 -12.07 2.74
N PRO A 343 -11.98 -13.11 3.11
CA PRO A 343 -11.82 -13.50 4.51
C PRO A 343 -11.25 -12.42 5.44
N THR A 344 -10.61 -11.39 4.88
CA THR A 344 -10.07 -10.26 5.66
C THR A 344 -11.09 -9.12 5.81
N LEU A 345 -12.24 -9.23 5.17
CA LEU A 345 -13.30 -8.21 5.19
C LEU A 345 -14.42 -8.54 6.19
N VAL A 346 -14.51 -9.79 6.64
CA VAL A 346 -15.58 -10.32 7.51
C VAL A 346 -15.10 -10.54 8.94
#